data_79327dc4a12fc9a1ea8247486a40eb0e
#
_entry.id   79327dc4a12fc9a1ea8247486a40eb0e
#
_cell.length_a   1.000
_cell.length_b   1.000
_cell.length_c   1.000
_cell.angle_alpha   90.00
_cell.angle_beta   90.00
_cell.angle_gamma   90.00
#
_symmetry.space_group_name_H-M   'P 1'
#
loop_
_entity.id
_entity.type
_entity.pdbx_description
1 polymer ?
#
loop_
_entity_poly.entity_id
_entity_poly.type
_entity_poly.pdbx_seq_one_letter_code
_entity_poly.pdbx_strand_id
1 'polypeptide(L)'
;MQEKKINTIHFEAHYLYRNKISQLRKDFADFDLKMKLGLETFDCDFRENVLKKGIKESSPAVIAENFDEANFLFGIKGQTAETMQKDIELGLKYFERICVNIMCDNTTEVEPDKAVIKEFMQKIYPVYKDNPRTDILINNTDFGVGD
;
A
#
# COMPACT_ATOMS: atom_id res chain seq x y z
N MET A 1 -30.40 -11.29 -19.19
CA MET A 1 -29.38 -10.90 -18.19
C MET A 1 -27.99 -11.07 -18.81
N GLN A 2 -27.21 -10.02 -18.89
CA GLN A 2 -25.82 -10.17 -19.29
C GLN A 2 -25.04 -10.68 -18.06
N GLU A 3 -24.45 -11.87 -18.16
CA GLU A 3 -23.49 -12.33 -17.16
C GLU A 3 -22.28 -11.39 -17.19
N LYS A 4 -22.00 -10.75 -16.05
CA LYS A 4 -20.76 -9.97 -15.89
C LYS A 4 -19.59 -10.95 -15.81
N LYS A 5 -18.76 -10.97 -16.84
CA LYS A 5 -17.54 -11.77 -16.85
C LYS A 5 -16.48 -11.07 -16.01
N ILE A 6 -16.02 -11.73 -14.97
CA ILE A 6 -14.86 -11.28 -14.17
C ILE A 6 -13.60 -11.55 -15.00
N ASN A 7 -12.84 -10.51 -15.31
CA ASN A 7 -11.60 -10.63 -16.06
C ASN A 7 -10.36 -10.39 -15.19
N THR A 8 -10.47 -9.53 -14.17
CA THR A 8 -9.37 -9.14 -13.29
C THR A 8 -9.69 -9.51 -11.86
N ILE A 9 -8.71 -10.07 -11.17
CA ILE A 9 -8.80 -10.44 -9.75
C ILE A 9 -7.64 -9.77 -9.02
N HIS A 10 -7.96 -9.06 -7.92
CA HIS A 10 -6.98 -8.44 -7.04
C HIS A 10 -6.84 -9.27 -5.77
N PHE A 11 -5.62 -9.71 -5.46
CA PHE A 11 -5.28 -10.37 -4.21
C PHE A 11 -4.27 -9.55 -3.43
N GLU A 12 -4.49 -9.39 -2.13
CA GLU A 12 -3.50 -8.85 -1.21
C GLU A 12 -2.74 -9.99 -0.52
N ALA A 13 -1.43 -9.87 -0.47
CA ALA A 13 -0.58 -10.84 0.20
C ALA A 13 0.59 -10.16 0.94
N HIS A 14 1.02 -10.80 2.03
CA HIS A 14 2.23 -10.42 2.72
C HIS A 14 3.47 -10.82 1.90
N TYR A 15 4.54 -10.05 2.02
CA TYR A 15 5.81 -10.28 1.32
C TYR A 15 6.39 -11.70 1.52
N LEU A 16 6.13 -12.34 2.66
CA LEU A 16 6.54 -13.71 2.93
C LEU A 16 6.01 -14.73 1.92
N TYR A 17 4.88 -14.43 1.27
CA TYR A 17 4.27 -15.32 0.28
C TYR A 17 4.73 -15.08 -1.16
N ARG A 18 5.68 -14.19 -1.40
CA ARG A 18 6.17 -13.83 -2.73
C ARG A 18 6.57 -15.01 -3.61
N ASN A 19 7.13 -16.04 -3.01
CA ASN A 19 7.56 -17.24 -3.73
C ASN A 19 6.41 -18.12 -4.24
N LYS A 20 5.19 -17.90 -3.73
CA LYS A 20 3.98 -18.63 -4.15
C LYS A 20 3.22 -17.93 -5.28
N ILE A 21 3.56 -16.68 -5.60
CA ILE A 21 2.82 -15.85 -6.56
C ILE A 21 2.91 -16.42 -7.97
N SER A 22 4.06 -16.94 -8.39
CA SER A 22 4.19 -17.54 -9.72
C SER A 22 3.29 -18.76 -9.90
N GLN A 23 3.10 -19.58 -8.87
CA GLN A 23 2.16 -20.70 -8.92
C GLN A 23 0.71 -20.20 -8.93
N LEU A 24 0.41 -19.19 -8.12
CA LEU A 24 -0.91 -18.58 -8.08
C LEU A 24 -1.32 -18.00 -9.45
N ARG A 25 -0.39 -17.35 -10.15
CA ARG A 25 -0.62 -16.84 -11.51
C ARG A 25 -0.92 -17.95 -12.52
N LYS A 26 -0.32 -19.12 -12.36
CA LYS A 26 -0.62 -20.30 -13.18
C LYS A 26 -2.00 -20.86 -12.87
N ASP A 27 -2.34 -20.94 -11.58
CA ASP A 27 -3.64 -21.48 -11.14
C ASP A 27 -4.81 -20.59 -11.60
N PHE A 28 -4.56 -19.29 -11.76
CA PHE A 28 -5.53 -18.30 -12.22
C PHE A 28 -5.22 -17.77 -13.62
N ALA A 29 -4.66 -18.61 -14.51
CA ALA A 29 -4.20 -18.19 -15.84
C ALA A 29 -5.31 -17.59 -16.72
N ASP A 30 -6.58 -17.91 -16.47
CA ASP A 30 -7.72 -17.36 -17.20
C ASP A 30 -8.10 -15.93 -16.77
N PHE A 31 -7.44 -15.40 -15.74
CA PHE A 31 -7.70 -14.08 -15.18
C PHE A 31 -6.46 -13.20 -15.23
N ASP A 32 -6.66 -11.90 -15.31
CA ASP A 32 -5.62 -10.92 -15.03
C ASP A 32 -5.47 -10.77 -13.51
N LEU A 33 -4.49 -11.47 -12.95
CA LEU A 33 -4.24 -11.49 -11.52
C LEU A 33 -3.35 -10.32 -11.11
N LYS A 34 -3.88 -9.42 -10.29
CA LYS A 34 -3.14 -8.30 -9.68
C LYS A 34 -2.79 -8.65 -8.23
N MET A 35 -1.51 -8.73 -7.96
CA MET A 35 -1.00 -9.03 -6.61
C MET A 35 -0.65 -7.71 -5.89
N LYS A 36 -1.31 -7.47 -4.77
CA LYS A 36 -1.12 -6.28 -3.95
C LYS A 36 -0.31 -6.62 -2.71
N LEU A 37 0.73 -5.83 -2.48
CA LEU A 37 1.60 -5.96 -1.30
C LEU A 37 1.17 -4.97 -0.21
N GLY A 38 0.92 -5.45 0.99
CA GLY A 38 0.80 -4.62 2.18
C GLY A 38 2.17 -4.16 2.67
N LEU A 39 2.75 -3.14 2.05
CA LEU A 39 4.11 -2.67 2.33
C LEU A 39 4.17 -1.65 3.47
N GLU A 40 3.23 -0.73 3.51
CA GLU A 40 3.06 0.38 4.44
C GLU A 40 4.04 1.54 4.20
N THR A 41 5.32 1.29 4.02
CA THR A 41 6.37 2.27 3.71
C THR A 41 7.61 1.57 3.12
N PHE A 42 8.38 2.29 2.31
CA PHE A 42 9.71 1.84 1.89
C PHE A 42 10.79 2.13 2.94
N ASP A 43 10.51 2.97 3.94
CA ASP A 43 11.43 3.19 5.05
C ASP A 43 11.57 1.91 5.87
N CYS A 44 12.66 1.18 5.62
CA CYS A 44 12.89 -0.13 6.22
C CYS A 44 12.99 -0.06 7.75
N ASP A 45 13.68 0.93 8.28
CA ASP A 45 13.85 1.07 9.73
C ASP A 45 12.52 1.39 10.42
N PHE A 46 11.75 2.31 9.87
CA PHE A 46 10.42 2.62 10.37
C PHE A 46 9.46 1.42 10.25
N ARG A 47 9.46 0.76 9.10
CA ARG A 47 8.61 -0.40 8.85
C ARG A 47 8.88 -1.56 9.82
N GLU A 48 10.15 -1.83 10.11
CA GLU A 48 10.52 -2.95 10.96
C GLU A 48 10.50 -2.60 12.46
N ASN A 49 10.93 -1.40 12.84
CA ASN A 49 11.03 -1.00 14.25
C ASN A 49 9.70 -0.48 14.81
N VAL A 50 8.89 0.21 14.01
CA VAL A 50 7.61 0.78 14.44
C VAL A 50 6.44 -0.13 14.08
N LEU A 51 6.36 -0.54 12.81
CA LEU A 51 5.23 -1.32 12.30
C LEU A 51 5.42 -2.83 12.47
N LYS A 52 6.64 -3.28 12.72
CA LYS A 52 6.98 -4.71 12.94
C LYS A 52 6.44 -5.62 11.83
N LYS A 53 6.59 -5.16 10.58
CA LYS A 53 5.97 -5.79 9.41
C LYS A 53 6.60 -7.13 9.02
N GLY A 54 7.88 -7.36 9.37
CA GLY A 54 8.60 -8.58 9.01
C GLY A 54 9.07 -8.62 7.56
N ILE A 55 9.25 -7.46 6.94
CA ILE A 55 9.81 -7.31 5.59
C ILE A 55 11.19 -6.69 5.72
N LYS A 56 12.21 -7.52 5.76
CA LYS A 56 13.61 -7.07 5.99
C LYS A 56 14.30 -6.54 4.74
N GLU A 57 13.71 -6.75 3.56
CA GLU A 57 14.25 -6.27 2.29
C GLU A 57 14.14 -4.74 2.21
N SER A 58 15.21 -4.08 1.83
CA SER A 58 15.28 -2.63 1.72
C SER A 58 15.28 -2.11 0.26
N SER A 59 15.56 -2.97 -0.71
CA SER A 59 15.56 -2.58 -2.13
C SER A 59 14.14 -2.49 -2.69
N PRO A 60 13.69 -1.30 -3.14
CA PRO A 60 12.37 -1.16 -3.74
C PRO A 60 12.14 -2.06 -4.95
N ALA A 61 13.14 -2.24 -5.80
CA ALA A 61 13.05 -3.10 -6.98
C ALA A 61 12.84 -4.57 -6.60
N VAL A 62 13.56 -5.06 -5.60
CA VAL A 62 13.42 -6.43 -5.11
C VAL A 62 12.06 -6.64 -4.42
N ILE A 63 11.63 -5.68 -3.62
CA ILE A 63 10.31 -5.72 -2.96
C ILE A 63 9.18 -5.84 -4.00
N ALA A 64 9.27 -5.08 -5.09
CA ALA A 64 8.23 -5.01 -6.12
C ALA A 64 8.24 -6.17 -7.12
N GLU A 65 9.28 -6.99 -7.14
CA GLU A 65 9.54 -7.98 -8.22
C GLU A 65 8.33 -8.90 -8.52
N ASN A 66 7.60 -9.32 -7.50
CA ASN A 66 6.48 -10.26 -7.66
C ASN A 66 5.09 -9.62 -7.54
N PHE A 67 5.03 -8.32 -7.28
CA PHE A 67 3.78 -7.61 -6.99
C PHE A 67 3.47 -6.55 -8.05
N ASP A 68 2.18 -6.35 -8.30
CA ASP A 68 1.68 -5.35 -9.26
C ASP A 68 1.29 -4.05 -8.57
N GLU A 69 0.80 -4.15 -7.33
CA GLU A 69 0.25 -3.04 -6.56
C GLU A 69 0.81 -3.04 -5.14
N ALA A 70 0.78 -1.89 -4.47
CA ALA A 70 1.19 -1.77 -3.08
C ALA A 70 0.24 -0.89 -2.26
N ASN A 71 0.08 -1.24 -0.98
CA ASN A 71 -0.58 -0.43 0.01
C ASN A 71 0.44 0.28 0.89
N PHE A 72 0.18 1.56 1.16
CA PHE A 72 0.93 2.40 2.09
C PHE A 72 0.03 2.83 3.24
N LEU A 73 0.63 3.05 4.41
CA LEU A 73 -0.06 3.54 5.60
C LEU A 73 0.62 4.83 6.06
N PHE A 74 -0.12 5.94 6.03
CA PHE A 74 0.38 7.26 6.41
C PHE A 74 -0.42 7.86 7.57
N GLY A 75 0.16 8.87 8.20
CA GLY A 75 -0.45 9.53 9.35
C GLY A 75 0.02 8.99 10.69
N ILE A 76 1.17 8.34 10.73
CA ILE A 76 1.76 7.74 11.94
C ILE A 76 2.84 8.66 12.50
N LYS A 77 2.91 8.75 13.82
CA LYS A 77 3.97 9.49 14.50
C LYS A 77 5.36 9.05 14.03
N GLY A 78 6.19 10.01 13.64
CA GLY A 78 7.53 9.78 13.11
C GLY A 78 7.62 9.87 11.59
N GLN A 79 6.51 9.83 10.87
CA GLN A 79 6.49 10.12 9.44
C GLN A 79 6.55 11.63 9.19
N THR A 80 7.07 12.01 8.03
CA THR A 80 7.13 13.40 7.57
C THR A 80 6.53 13.50 6.17
N ALA A 81 6.17 14.71 5.72
CA ALA A 81 5.73 14.92 4.34
C ALA A 81 6.76 14.39 3.35
N GLU A 82 8.04 14.60 3.63
CA GLU A 82 9.14 14.15 2.78
C GLU A 82 9.21 12.61 2.67
N THR A 83 9.10 11.90 3.78
CA THR A 83 9.11 10.42 3.76
C THR A 83 7.88 9.85 3.08
N MET A 84 6.70 10.41 3.31
CA MET A 84 5.45 10.00 2.67
C MET A 84 5.48 10.28 1.15
N GLN A 85 5.98 11.45 0.74
CA GLN A 85 6.14 11.78 -0.68
C GLN A 85 7.10 10.80 -1.38
N LYS A 86 8.22 10.51 -0.75
CA LYS A 86 9.20 9.54 -1.26
C LYS A 86 8.58 8.15 -1.44
N ASP A 87 7.76 7.70 -0.50
CA ASP A 87 7.02 6.45 -0.62
C ASP A 87 6.10 6.43 -1.85
N ILE A 88 5.36 7.51 -2.09
CA ILE A 88 4.50 7.61 -3.27
C ILE A 88 5.32 7.59 -4.57
N GLU A 89 6.39 8.37 -4.63
CA GLU A 89 7.26 8.42 -5.81
C GLU A 89 7.87 7.06 -6.14
N LEU A 90 8.37 6.35 -5.13
CA LEU A 90 8.89 4.99 -5.30
C LEU A 90 7.78 4.00 -5.65
N GLY A 91 6.62 4.12 -5.03
CA GLY A 91 5.47 3.30 -5.33
C GLY A 91 5.03 3.43 -6.79
N LEU A 92 4.91 4.64 -7.30
CA LEU A 92 4.55 4.91 -8.69
C LEU A 92 5.65 4.51 -9.69
N LYS A 93 6.91 4.46 -9.24
CA LYS A 93 8.02 3.98 -10.07
C LYS A 93 8.03 2.47 -10.24
N TYR A 94 7.71 1.71 -9.20
CA TYR A 94 7.91 0.26 -9.18
C TYR A 94 6.62 -0.56 -9.27
N PHE A 95 5.46 0.03 -9.00
CA PHE A 95 4.15 -0.63 -9.06
C PHE A 95 3.26 0.00 -10.13
N GLU A 96 2.32 -0.77 -10.64
CA GLU A 96 1.32 -0.28 -11.59
C GLU A 96 0.35 0.71 -10.92
N ARG A 97 0.05 0.47 -9.65
CA ARG A 97 -0.94 1.20 -8.86
C ARG A 97 -0.58 1.16 -7.38
N ILE A 98 -0.89 2.23 -6.66
CA ILE A 98 -0.72 2.28 -5.22
C ILE A 98 -2.03 2.69 -4.53
N CYS A 99 -2.19 2.24 -3.31
CA CYS A 99 -3.26 2.65 -2.41
C CYS A 99 -2.64 3.24 -1.14
N VAL A 100 -3.02 4.45 -0.80
CA VAL A 100 -2.60 5.15 0.42
C VAL A 100 -3.74 5.13 1.42
N ASN A 101 -3.53 4.47 2.54
CA ASN A 101 -4.45 4.45 3.66
C ASN A 101 -4.00 5.47 4.71
N ILE A 102 -4.92 6.30 5.19
CA ILE A 102 -4.65 7.21 6.30
C ILE A 102 -5.02 6.52 7.61
N MET A 103 -4.06 6.55 8.53
CA MET A 103 -4.22 5.90 9.84
C MET A 103 -5.41 6.48 10.61
N CYS A 104 -6.25 5.59 11.12
CA CYS A 104 -7.38 5.92 12.00
C CYS A 104 -7.10 5.46 13.43
N ASP A 105 -7.86 5.96 14.37
CA ASP A 105 -7.84 5.47 15.75
C ASP A 105 -8.11 3.96 15.79
N ASN A 106 -7.30 3.24 16.54
CA ASN A 106 -7.37 1.79 16.65
C ASN A 106 -6.90 1.32 18.03
N THR A 107 -6.94 0.01 18.24
CA THR A 107 -6.57 -0.61 19.53
C THR A 107 -5.12 -1.10 19.58
N THR A 108 -4.30 -0.81 18.56
CA THR A 108 -2.90 -1.23 18.52
C THR A 108 -1.97 -0.19 19.17
N GLU A 109 -0.69 -0.57 19.33
CA GLU A 109 0.35 0.34 19.82
C GLU A 109 0.69 1.47 18.84
N VAL A 110 0.32 1.31 17.57
CA VAL A 110 0.57 2.30 16.52
C VAL A 110 -0.61 3.25 16.45
N GLU A 111 -0.38 4.50 16.83
CA GLU A 111 -1.43 5.53 16.89
C GLU A 111 -1.30 6.54 15.74
N PRO A 112 -2.43 7.09 15.28
CA PRO A 112 -2.40 8.20 14.33
C PRO A 112 -1.81 9.45 14.98
N ASP A 113 -1.11 10.24 14.17
CA ASP A 113 -0.60 11.55 14.54
C ASP A 113 -1.32 12.63 13.73
N LYS A 114 -2.12 13.43 14.40
CA LYS A 114 -2.93 14.48 13.74
C LYS A 114 -2.09 15.51 13.01
N ALA A 115 -0.88 15.82 13.50
CA ALA A 115 0.01 16.77 12.85
C ALA A 115 0.57 16.18 11.54
N VAL A 116 0.92 14.90 11.54
CA VAL A 116 1.37 14.18 10.33
C VAL A 116 0.25 14.08 9.30
N ILE A 117 -0.97 13.75 9.73
CA ILE A 117 -2.15 13.68 8.85
C ILE A 117 -2.43 15.06 8.23
N LYS A 118 -2.37 16.12 9.04
CA LYS A 118 -2.56 17.48 8.54
C LYS A 118 -1.50 17.85 7.49
N GLU A 119 -0.27 17.50 7.74
CA GLU A 119 0.83 17.76 6.81
C GLU A 119 0.62 17.00 5.48
N PHE A 120 0.20 15.75 5.54
CA PHE A 120 -0.18 14.98 4.37
C PHE A 120 -1.30 15.66 3.58
N MET A 121 -2.38 16.05 4.26
CA MET A 121 -3.54 16.70 3.62
C MET A 121 -3.22 18.04 2.98
N GLN A 122 -2.25 18.78 3.53
CA GLN A 122 -1.85 20.09 3.01
C GLN A 122 -0.82 20.03 1.89
N LYS A 123 0.15 19.11 1.98
CA LYS A 123 1.32 19.08 1.09
C LYS A 123 1.28 17.98 0.04
N ILE A 124 0.67 16.85 0.33
CA ILE A 124 0.74 15.65 -0.51
C ILE A 124 -0.60 15.36 -1.20
N TYR A 125 -1.67 15.34 -0.45
CA TYR A 125 -3.00 15.03 -0.98
C TYR A 125 -3.39 15.86 -2.22
N PRO A 126 -3.21 17.19 -2.25
CA PRO A 126 -3.58 18.00 -3.41
C PRO A 126 -2.81 17.63 -4.69
N VAL A 127 -1.60 17.11 -4.55
CA VAL A 127 -0.73 16.71 -5.67
C VAL A 127 -1.19 15.39 -6.29
N TYR A 128 -1.59 14.43 -5.46
CA TYR A 128 -1.83 13.04 -5.90
C TYR A 128 -3.30 12.62 -5.94
N LYS A 129 -4.22 13.40 -5.39
CA LYS A 129 -5.65 13.03 -5.29
C LYS A 129 -6.31 12.67 -6.63
N ASP A 130 -5.87 13.26 -7.73
CA ASP A 130 -6.40 13.03 -9.06
C ASP A 130 -5.50 12.14 -9.93
N ASN A 131 -4.43 11.58 -9.36
CA ASN A 131 -3.58 10.64 -10.08
C ASN A 131 -4.32 9.32 -10.30
N PRO A 132 -4.50 8.87 -11.56
CA PRO A 132 -5.30 7.67 -11.88
C PRO A 132 -4.69 6.36 -11.37
N ARG A 133 -3.42 6.37 -10.95
CA ARG A 133 -2.70 5.22 -10.41
C ARG A 133 -2.59 5.24 -8.89
N THR A 134 -3.21 6.21 -8.23
CA THR A 134 -3.14 6.40 -6.78
C THR A 134 -4.55 6.48 -6.21
N ASP A 135 -4.89 5.55 -5.31
CA ASP A 135 -6.08 5.63 -4.49
C ASP A 135 -5.70 6.15 -3.11
N ILE A 136 -6.39 7.16 -2.62
CA ILE A 136 -6.17 7.72 -1.28
C ILE A 136 -7.44 7.54 -0.46
N LEU A 137 -7.37 6.71 0.58
CA LEU A 137 -8.47 6.37 1.46
C LEU A 137 -8.31 7.11 2.79
N ILE A 138 -9.08 8.19 2.95
CA ILE A 138 -8.97 9.09 4.11
C ILE A 138 -9.79 8.56 5.29
N ASN A 139 -10.96 7.97 5.03
CA ASN A 139 -11.89 7.46 6.03
C ASN A 139 -11.94 5.94 5.97
N ASN A 140 -10.86 5.27 6.39
CA ASN A 140 -10.85 3.82 6.49
C ASN A 140 -11.70 3.34 7.66
N THR A 141 -12.45 2.28 7.43
CA THR A 141 -13.12 1.53 8.49
C THR A 141 -12.16 0.56 9.18
N ASP A 142 -12.50 0.08 10.37
CA ASP A 142 -11.71 -0.89 11.14
C ASP A 142 -11.42 -2.20 10.39
N PHE A 143 -12.10 -2.45 9.29
CA PHE A 143 -11.91 -3.65 8.47
C PHE A 143 -10.91 -3.46 7.32
N GLY A 144 -10.24 -2.32 7.25
CA GLY A 144 -9.30 -2.02 6.18
C GLY A 144 -9.93 -1.91 4.79
N VAL A 145 -11.23 -1.79 4.74
CA VAL A 145 -12.00 -1.57 3.51
C VAL A 145 -12.45 -0.12 3.54
N GLY A 146 -11.97 0.66 2.59
CA GLY A 146 -12.46 2.02 2.43
C GLY A 146 -13.94 2.02 2.05
N ASP A 147 -14.67 2.91 2.66
CA ASP A 147 -16.06 3.17 2.28
C ASP A 147 -16.13 3.94 0.96
#